data_dafa38169a5889ffe233f40ca9e9f9b1
#
_entry.id   dafa38169a5889ffe233f40ca9e9f9b1
#
_cell.length_a   1.000
_cell.length_b   1.000
_cell.length_c   1.000
_cell.angle_alpha   90.00
_cell.angle_beta   90.00
_cell.angle_gamma   90.00
#
_symmetry.space_group_name_H-M   'P 1'
#
loop_
_entity.id
_entity.type
_entity.pdbx_description
1 polymer ?
#
loop_
_entity_poly.entity_id
_entity_poly.type
_entity_poly.pdbx_seq_one_letter_code
_entity_poly.pdbx_strand_id
1 'polypeptide(L)'
;MTDYIAQEPKIDLPFQAYTENGKNRFAHLINTIADNSPTGRAVLEDAAKAGYQLRMQAMSGTQGFICEEMKTIFLSTCYDDNVLMETLAHECRHVQQVMRGVPDNHRELVIRDTLKMNRAIEADAEAVGAATAWEIRKNSGNDGPWKALEEKCPKITKGMESAAKGDERIATPAMMRGAFDGWYQNKPMMDIYEKNVVFNDALSNSLQEHREAKPADFFKREMSSAEMVNMFCKDTAGKCYWADKPDVLNEPARLQINQNTMDFAKSVNEFRADKKLKVDTSYNDLYVYGTAPKTAEKSANSAAFQAAVARKKLSR
;
A
#
# COMPACT_ATOMS: atom_id res chain seq x y z
N MET A 1 18.25 11.75 -25.56
CA MET A 1 16.83 12.02 -25.31
C MET A 1 16.04 11.13 -26.23
N THR A 2 15.13 10.31 -25.77
CA THR A 2 14.31 9.46 -26.64
C THR A 2 13.28 10.31 -27.36
N ASP A 3 13.19 10.18 -28.70
CA ASP A 3 12.16 10.86 -29.48
C ASP A 3 10.93 9.96 -29.56
N TYR A 4 9.82 10.43 -29.01
CA TYR A 4 8.54 9.71 -29.01
C TYR A 4 7.74 10.02 -30.28
N ILE A 5 7.17 9.00 -30.88
CA ILE A 5 6.29 9.14 -32.04
C ILE A 5 4.98 9.81 -31.58
N ALA A 6 4.50 10.76 -32.38
CA ALA A 6 3.23 11.42 -32.13
C ALA A 6 2.07 10.41 -32.15
N GLN A 7 1.27 10.39 -31.10
CA GLN A 7 0.10 9.53 -30.96
C GLN A 7 -0.91 10.14 -29.98
N GLU A 8 -2.18 9.85 -30.20
CA GLU A 8 -3.23 10.25 -29.28
C GLU A 8 -3.35 9.26 -28.11
N PRO A 9 -3.59 9.73 -26.89
CA PRO A 9 -3.81 8.85 -25.75
C PRO A 9 -5.14 8.09 -25.89
N LYS A 10 -5.13 6.79 -25.61
CA LYS A 10 -6.31 5.92 -25.67
C LYS A 10 -7.24 6.05 -24.48
N ILE A 11 -6.79 6.69 -23.42
CA ILE A 11 -7.58 7.02 -22.24
C ILE A 11 -7.53 8.53 -22.09
N ASP A 12 -8.69 9.14 -21.91
CA ASP A 12 -8.83 10.58 -21.69
C ASP A 12 -8.42 10.95 -20.25
N LEU A 13 -7.15 10.70 -19.94
CA LEU A 13 -6.49 11.12 -18.72
C LEU A 13 -5.66 12.37 -19.05
N PRO A 14 -6.11 13.56 -18.64
CA PRO A 14 -5.46 14.81 -18.98
C PRO A 14 -4.01 14.85 -18.52
N PHE A 15 -3.16 15.53 -19.24
CA PHE A 15 -1.76 15.74 -18.86
C PHE A 15 -1.24 17.11 -19.24
N GLN A 16 -0.25 17.58 -18.49
CA GLN A 16 0.45 18.83 -18.77
C GLN A 16 1.90 18.55 -19.15
N ALA A 17 2.26 18.92 -20.38
CA ALA A 17 3.62 18.82 -20.88
C ALA A 17 4.06 20.13 -21.52
N TYR A 18 5.33 20.50 -21.33
CA TYR A 18 5.91 21.74 -21.88
C TYR A 18 6.41 21.60 -23.32
N THR A 19 6.56 20.38 -23.82
CA THR A 19 7.09 20.08 -25.15
C THR A 19 6.25 19.02 -25.85
N GLU A 20 6.26 19.01 -27.18
CA GLU A 20 5.61 17.97 -27.97
C GLU A 20 6.16 16.56 -27.62
N ASN A 21 7.48 16.45 -27.45
CA ASN A 21 8.08 15.17 -27.03
C ASN A 21 7.58 14.72 -25.64
N GLY A 22 7.33 15.65 -24.72
CA GLY A 22 6.72 15.36 -23.43
C GLY A 22 5.28 14.89 -23.54
N LYS A 23 4.48 15.50 -24.44
CA LYS A 23 3.11 15.03 -24.73
C LYS A 23 3.12 13.61 -25.29
N ASN A 24 3.98 13.37 -26.27
CA ASN A 24 4.12 12.06 -26.89
C ASN A 24 4.60 11.00 -25.90
N ARG A 25 5.45 11.37 -24.93
CA ARG A 25 5.86 10.49 -23.84
C ARG A 25 4.68 10.08 -22.96
N PHE A 26 3.82 11.02 -22.55
CA PHE A 26 2.62 10.69 -21.80
C PHE A 26 1.68 9.76 -22.58
N ALA A 27 1.43 10.08 -23.86
CA ALA A 27 0.61 9.24 -24.71
C ALA A 27 1.22 7.83 -24.84
N HIS A 28 2.55 7.71 -24.97
CA HIS A 28 3.26 6.43 -24.99
C HIS A 28 3.05 5.61 -23.71
N LEU A 29 3.21 6.21 -22.52
CA LEU A 29 3.01 5.54 -21.25
C LEU A 29 1.54 5.05 -21.11
N ILE A 30 0.58 5.95 -21.36
CA ILE A 30 -0.85 5.63 -21.28
C ILE A 30 -1.21 4.51 -22.25
N ASN A 31 -0.79 4.60 -23.51
CA ASN A 31 -1.15 3.63 -24.55
C ASN A 31 -0.51 2.27 -24.31
N THR A 32 0.76 2.24 -23.88
CA THR A 32 1.44 0.98 -23.57
C THR A 32 0.73 0.24 -22.45
N ILE A 33 0.35 0.93 -21.39
CA ILE A 33 -0.40 0.35 -20.28
C ILE A 33 -1.80 -0.08 -20.76
N ALA A 34 -2.54 0.82 -21.41
CA ALA A 34 -3.91 0.59 -21.84
C ALA A 34 -4.05 -0.59 -22.82
N ASP A 35 -3.08 -0.78 -23.71
CA ASP A 35 -3.12 -1.85 -24.70
C ASP A 35 -2.78 -3.22 -24.13
N ASN A 36 -1.93 -3.26 -23.12
CA ASN A 36 -1.28 -4.49 -22.71
C ASN A 36 -1.64 -4.92 -21.27
N SER A 37 -2.26 -4.04 -20.48
CA SER A 37 -2.61 -4.35 -19.10
C SER A 37 -4.08 -4.01 -18.80
N PRO A 38 -4.97 -5.00 -18.71
CA PRO A 38 -6.33 -4.78 -18.19
C PRO A 38 -6.35 -4.16 -16.80
N THR A 39 -5.44 -4.56 -15.92
CA THR A 39 -5.30 -4.01 -14.56
C THR A 39 -4.87 -2.55 -14.62
N GLY A 40 -3.80 -2.25 -15.37
CA GLY A 40 -3.31 -0.88 -15.55
C GLY A 40 -4.33 0.02 -16.25
N ARG A 41 -5.01 -0.49 -17.29
CA ARG A 41 -6.10 0.25 -17.96
C ARG A 41 -7.18 0.67 -16.97
N ALA A 42 -7.65 -0.24 -16.12
CA ALA A 42 -8.72 0.03 -15.17
C ALA A 42 -8.35 1.15 -14.17
N VAL A 43 -7.11 1.17 -13.66
CA VAL A 43 -6.69 2.22 -12.73
C VAL A 43 -6.50 3.57 -13.44
N LEU A 44 -6.02 3.60 -14.69
CA LEU A 44 -5.92 4.83 -15.48
C LEU A 44 -7.32 5.41 -15.78
N GLU A 45 -8.27 4.57 -16.19
CA GLU A 45 -9.66 4.99 -16.47
C GLU A 45 -10.34 5.55 -15.22
N ASP A 46 -10.11 4.96 -14.05
CA ASP A 46 -10.66 5.45 -12.80
C ASP A 46 -10.00 6.75 -12.35
N ALA A 47 -8.70 6.93 -12.57
CA ALA A 47 -8.03 8.20 -12.32
C ALA A 47 -8.58 9.33 -13.22
N ALA A 48 -8.83 9.02 -14.50
CA ALA A 48 -9.47 9.96 -15.44
C ALA A 48 -10.89 10.32 -14.98
N LYS A 49 -11.73 9.34 -14.62
CA LYS A 49 -13.08 9.55 -14.09
C LYS A 49 -13.09 10.38 -12.80
N ALA A 50 -12.08 10.23 -11.95
CA ALA A 50 -11.91 11.01 -10.73
C ALA A 50 -11.42 12.45 -10.97
N GLY A 51 -11.16 12.82 -12.24
CA GLY A 51 -10.73 14.16 -12.64
C GLY A 51 -9.26 14.44 -12.36
N TYR A 52 -8.42 13.42 -12.25
CA TYR A 52 -6.98 13.60 -12.10
C TYR A 52 -6.33 13.96 -13.43
N GLN A 53 -5.19 14.61 -13.35
CA GLN A 53 -4.31 14.92 -14.48
C GLN A 53 -2.88 14.45 -14.19
N LEU A 54 -2.08 14.26 -15.23
CA LEU A 54 -0.67 13.90 -15.12
C LEU A 54 0.24 15.10 -15.28
N ARG A 55 1.32 15.14 -14.52
CA ARG A 55 2.43 16.09 -14.69
C ARG A 55 3.77 15.37 -14.52
N MET A 56 4.77 15.84 -15.27
CA MET A 56 6.16 15.44 -15.06
C MET A 56 6.97 16.58 -14.46
N GLN A 57 7.78 16.25 -13.45
CA GLN A 57 8.77 17.18 -12.88
C GLN A 57 10.03 16.43 -12.45
N ALA A 58 11.15 17.14 -12.34
CA ALA A 58 12.37 16.54 -11.81
C ALA A 58 12.23 16.31 -10.30
N MET A 59 12.29 15.03 -9.88
CA MET A 59 12.22 14.64 -8.48
C MET A 59 13.34 13.65 -8.20
N SER A 60 14.16 13.95 -7.19
CA SER A 60 15.20 13.04 -6.74
C SER A 60 14.66 12.18 -5.59
N GLY A 61 14.86 10.86 -5.69
CA GLY A 61 14.48 9.91 -4.63
C GLY A 61 12.99 9.52 -4.60
N THR A 62 12.15 10.09 -5.47
CA THR A 62 10.73 9.76 -5.63
C THR A 62 10.43 9.52 -7.11
N GLN A 63 9.73 8.44 -7.43
CA GLN A 63 9.34 8.10 -8.79
C GLN A 63 8.03 8.79 -9.21
N GLY A 64 7.08 8.87 -8.28
CA GLY A 64 5.79 9.52 -8.43
C GLY A 64 5.16 9.85 -7.08
N PHE A 65 4.08 10.61 -7.10
CA PHE A 65 3.16 10.80 -5.97
C PHE A 65 1.84 11.41 -6.47
N ILE A 66 0.78 11.24 -5.68
CA ILE A 66 -0.49 11.94 -5.91
C ILE A 66 -0.58 13.20 -5.04
N CYS A 67 -1.21 14.24 -5.59
CA CYS A 67 -1.65 15.42 -4.85
C CYS A 67 -3.16 15.51 -4.97
N GLU A 68 -3.90 15.18 -3.93
CA GLU A 68 -5.36 15.12 -3.94
C GLU A 68 -6.00 16.50 -4.09
N GLU A 69 -5.44 17.52 -3.42
CA GLU A 69 -5.91 18.89 -3.52
C GLU A 69 -5.86 19.43 -4.96
N MET A 70 -4.80 19.09 -5.69
CA MET A 70 -4.59 19.50 -7.08
C MET A 70 -5.21 18.51 -8.08
N LYS A 71 -5.74 17.40 -7.65
CA LYS A 71 -6.14 16.27 -8.52
C LYS A 71 -5.05 15.95 -9.55
N THR A 72 -3.82 15.81 -9.08
CA THR A 72 -2.66 15.66 -9.96
C THR A 72 -1.79 14.47 -9.52
N ILE A 73 -1.43 13.65 -10.50
CA ILE A 73 -0.43 12.60 -10.38
C ILE A 73 0.88 13.15 -10.93
N PHE A 74 1.91 13.20 -10.11
CA PHE A 74 3.25 13.63 -10.52
C PHE A 74 4.12 12.42 -10.80
N LEU A 75 4.86 12.47 -11.93
CA LEU A 75 5.87 11.47 -12.31
C LEU A 75 7.23 12.16 -12.43
N SER A 76 8.28 11.48 -12.00
CA SER A 76 9.64 12.02 -12.07
C SER A 76 10.24 11.90 -13.45
N THR A 77 10.77 13.00 -13.97
CA THR A 77 11.54 12.98 -15.24
C THR A 77 12.91 12.30 -15.09
N CYS A 78 13.35 11.98 -13.88
CA CYS A 78 14.64 11.35 -13.62
C CYS A 78 14.66 9.84 -13.92
N TYR A 79 13.50 9.24 -14.20
CA TYR A 79 13.36 7.80 -14.47
C TYR A 79 12.94 7.54 -15.92
N ASP A 80 13.30 6.37 -16.41
CA ASP A 80 12.89 5.91 -17.74
C ASP A 80 11.45 5.38 -17.76
N ASP A 81 10.93 5.07 -18.93
CA ASP A 81 9.55 4.66 -19.10
C ASP A 81 9.25 3.29 -18.49
N ASN A 82 10.25 2.39 -18.41
CA ASN A 82 10.07 1.09 -17.81
C ASN A 82 9.73 1.22 -16.32
N VAL A 83 10.41 2.14 -15.62
CA VAL A 83 10.09 2.47 -14.22
C VAL A 83 8.74 3.19 -14.14
N LEU A 84 8.50 4.18 -15.02
CA LEU A 84 7.31 5.03 -14.93
C LEU A 84 6.00 4.32 -15.30
N MET A 85 6.01 3.24 -16.09
CA MET A 85 4.79 2.47 -16.37
C MET A 85 4.22 1.80 -15.11
N GLU A 86 5.09 1.18 -14.32
CA GLU A 86 4.71 0.59 -13.04
C GLU A 86 4.29 1.68 -12.05
N THR A 87 5.11 2.72 -11.92
CA THR A 87 4.83 3.86 -11.04
C THR A 87 3.49 4.53 -11.35
N LEU A 88 3.17 4.76 -12.63
CA LEU A 88 1.90 5.38 -13.02
C LEU A 88 0.70 4.52 -12.59
N ALA A 89 0.78 3.20 -12.75
CA ALA A 89 -0.29 2.31 -12.29
C ALA A 89 -0.40 2.29 -10.76
N HIS A 90 0.73 2.33 -10.04
CA HIS A 90 0.80 2.45 -8.59
C HIS A 90 0.12 3.74 -8.10
N GLU A 91 0.45 4.90 -8.67
CA GLU A 91 -0.13 6.17 -8.28
C GLU A 91 -1.63 6.25 -8.63
N CYS A 92 -2.04 5.71 -9.78
CA CYS A 92 -3.46 5.60 -10.12
C CYS A 92 -4.21 4.66 -9.16
N ARG A 93 -3.54 3.67 -8.57
CA ARG A 93 -4.14 2.83 -7.53
C ARG A 93 -4.43 3.63 -6.26
N HIS A 94 -3.55 4.54 -5.86
CA HIS A 94 -3.84 5.45 -4.75
C HIS A 94 -5.09 6.30 -5.03
N VAL A 95 -5.28 6.78 -6.26
CA VAL A 95 -6.54 7.46 -6.63
C VAL A 95 -7.75 6.55 -6.42
N GLN A 96 -7.70 5.28 -6.83
CA GLN A 96 -8.79 4.33 -6.56
C GLN A 96 -9.02 4.10 -5.06
N GLN A 97 -7.98 4.08 -4.25
CA GLN A 97 -8.08 3.91 -2.80
C GLN A 97 -8.81 5.11 -2.18
N VAL A 98 -8.48 6.34 -2.58
CA VAL A 98 -9.19 7.56 -2.18
C VAL A 98 -10.67 7.51 -2.60
N MET A 99 -10.95 7.13 -3.85
CA MET A 99 -12.33 6.98 -4.35
C MET A 99 -13.15 5.93 -3.56
N ARG A 100 -12.49 4.94 -2.97
CA ARG A 100 -13.10 3.91 -2.13
C ARG A 100 -13.23 4.30 -0.66
N GLY A 101 -12.87 5.53 -0.32
CA GLY A 101 -13.02 6.09 1.02
C GLY A 101 -11.84 5.82 1.96
N VAL A 102 -10.67 5.46 1.45
CA VAL A 102 -9.44 5.52 2.24
C VAL A 102 -9.20 7.00 2.58
N PRO A 103 -9.15 7.37 3.87
CA PRO A 103 -8.99 8.76 4.25
C PRO A 103 -7.54 9.23 4.05
N ASP A 104 -7.35 10.47 3.61
CA ASP A 104 -6.03 11.12 3.51
C ASP A 104 -5.31 11.18 4.85
N ASN A 105 -6.10 11.20 5.92
CA ASN A 105 -5.60 11.41 7.28
C ASN A 105 -6.20 10.35 8.21
N HIS A 106 -5.33 9.52 8.73
CA HIS A 106 -5.72 8.41 9.63
C HIS A 106 -5.71 8.80 11.11
N ARG A 107 -5.72 10.09 11.44
CA ARG A 107 -5.60 10.62 12.81
C ARG A 107 -6.63 10.07 13.80
N GLU A 108 -7.80 9.65 13.32
CA GLU A 108 -8.83 9.02 14.15
C GLU A 108 -8.47 7.59 14.55
N LEU A 109 -7.65 6.91 13.74
CA LEU A 109 -7.27 5.53 13.99
C LEU A 109 -6.24 5.45 15.11
N VAL A 110 -6.32 4.38 15.89
CA VAL A 110 -5.25 4.01 16.84
C VAL A 110 -3.95 3.71 16.09
N ILE A 111 -2.80 3.89 16.75
CA ILE A 111 -1.45 3.78 16.14
C ILE A 111 -1.26 2.44 15.41
N ARG A 112 -1.67 1.32 16.02
CA ARG A 112 -1.61 -0.01 15.37
C ARG A 112 -2.35 -0.03 14.04
N ASP A 113 -3.56 0.52 14.01
CA ASP A 113 -4.43 0.43 12.84
C ASP A 113 -4.03 1.43 11.76
N THR A 114 -3.51 2.60 12.16
CA THR A 114 -2.85 3.55 11.24
C THR A 114 -1.65 2.89 10.56
N LEU A 115 -0.81 2.18 11.32
CA LEU A 115 0.33 1.45 10.76
C LEU A 115 -0.13 0.36 9.76
N LYS A 116 -1.14 -0.45 10.14
CA LYS A 116 -1.71 -1.47 9.24
C LYS A 116 -2.25 -0.86 7.96
N MET A 117 -3.00 0.23 8.08
CA MET A 117 -3.62 0.93 6.94
C MET A 117 -2.56 1.44 5.98
N ASN A 118 -1.60 2.23 6.45
CA ASN A 118 -0.56 2.81 5.59
C ASN A 118 0.26 1.73 4.87
N ARG A 119 0.67 0.69 5.57
CA ARG A 119 1.42 -0.41 4.96
C ARG A 119 0.59 -1.18 3.93
N ALA A 120 -0.68 -1.42 4.21
CA ALA A 120 -1.55 -2.18 3.34
C ALA A 120 -1.95 -1.40 2.08
N ILE A 121 -2.12 -0.09 2.17
CA ILE A 121 -2.36 0.81 1.02
C ILE A 121 -1.19 0.72 0.04
N GLU A 122 0.03 0.82 0.54
CA GLU A 122 1.24 0.73 -0.27
C GLU A 122 1.45 -0.66 -0.86
N ALA A 123 1.25 -1.71 -0.06
CA ALA A 123 1.37 -3.09 -0.54
C ALA A 123 0.35 -3.41 -1.64
N ASP A 124 -0.86 -2.83 -1.56
CA ASP A 124 -1.91 -2.96 -2.58
C ASP A 124 -1.56 -2.16 -3.84
N ALA A 125 -1.03 -0.95 -3.71
CA ALA A 125 -0.62 -0.15 -4.85
C ALA A 125 0.56 -0.79 -5.60
N GLU A 126 1.57 -1.29 -4.89
CA GLU A 126 2.68 -2.05 -5.47
C GLU A 126 2.20 -3.37 -6.12
N ALA A 127 1.20 -4.04 -5.55
CA ALA A 127 0.64 -5.24 -6.18
C ALA A 127 -0.05 -4.92 -7.52
N VAL A 128 -0.70 -3.77 -7.63
CA VAL A 128 -1.31 -3.30 -8.90
C VAL A 128 -0.24 -2.85 -9.90
N GLY A 129 0.79 -2.15 -9.46
CA GLY A 129 1.95 -1.82 -10.30
C GLY A 129 2.63 -3.07 -10.86
N ALA A 130 2.87 -4.07 -9.98
CA ALA A 130 3.43 -5.36 -10.38
C ALA A 130 2.53 -6.14 -11.36
N ALA A 131 1.21 -6.13 -11.13
CA ALA A 131 0.25 -6.73 -12.05
C ALA A 131 0.31 -6.06 -13.44
N THR A 132 0.42 -4.74 -13.47
CA THR A 132 0.55 -3.97 -14.71
C THR A 132 1.82 -4.34 -15.46
N ALA A 133 2.97 -4.38 -14.77
CA ALA A 133 4.24 -4.76 -15.38
C ALA A 133 4.25 -6.21 -15.88
N TRP A 134 3.66 -7.15 -15.13
CA TRP A 134 3.46 -8.53 -15.53
C TRP A 134 2.62 -8.65 -16.80
N GLU A 135 1.48 -7.99 -16.84
CA GLU A 135 0.53 -8.04 -17.96
C GLU A 135 1.14 -7.43 -19.24
N ILE A 136 1.88 -6.32 -19.12
CA ILE A 136 2.66 -5.75 -20.25
C ILE A 136 3.64 -6.78 -20.78
N ARG A 137 4.46 -7.40 -19.93
CA ARG A 137 5.41 -8.46 -20.32
C ARG A 137 4.72 -9.61 -21.05
N LYS A 138 3.57 -10.08 -20.56
CA LYS A 138 2.86 -11.24 -21.10
C LYS A 138 2.10 -10.95 -22.39
N ASN A 139 1.57 -9.74 -22.55
CA ASN A 139 0.70 -9.40 -23.67
C ASN A 139 1.45 -8.75 -24.85
N SER A 140 2.53 -8.01 -24.60
CA SER A 140 3.32 -7.35 -25.63
C SER A 140 4.71 -7.96 -25.87
N GLY A 141 5.21 -8.77 -24.91
CA GLY A 141 6.60 -9.22 -24.91
C GLY A 141 7.59 -8.16 -24.41
N ASN A 142 7.13 -6.95 -24.04
CA ASN A 142 7.99 -5.94 -23.42
C ASN A 142 8.23 -6.28 -21.95
N ASP A 143 9.41 -6.81 -21.64
CA ASP A 143 9.82 -7.18 -20.29
C ASP A 143 10.48 -6.05 -19.48
N GLY A 144 10.64 -4.87 -20.09
CA GLY A 144 11.30 -3.72 -19.46
C GLY A 144 10.69 -3.30 -18.12
N PRO A 145 9.38 -3.03 -18.02
CA PRO A 145 8.74 -2.66 -16.75
C PRO A 145 8.87 -3.74 -15.67
N TRP A 146 8.78 -5.02 -16.05
CA TRP A 146 8.97 -6.13 -15.13
C TRP A 146 10.39 -6.21 -14.58
N LYS A 147 11.40 -6.08 -15.44
CA LYS A 147 12.82 -6.07 -15.04
C LYS A 147 13.16 -4.89 -14.14
N ALA A 148 12.65 -3.70 -14.46
CA ALA A 148 12.84 -2.52 -13.62
C ALA A 148 12.25 -2.72 -12.20
N LEU A 149 11.07 -3.32 -12.11
CA LEU A 149 10.47 -3.69 -10.81
C LEU A 149 11.27 -4.79 -10.10
N GLU A 150 11.77 -5.81 -10.82
CA GLU A 150 12.58 -6.88 -10.25
C GLU A 150 13.88 -6.36 -9.64
N GLU A 151 14.53 -5.41 -10.29
CA GLU A 151 15.74 -4.74 -9.78
C GLU A 151 15.42 -3.91 -8.52
N LYS A 152 14.31 -3.18 -8.51
CA LYS A 152 13.87 -2.33 -7.39
C LYS A 152 13.34 -3.16 -6.22
N CYS A 153 12.46 -4.10 -6.48
CA CYS A 153 11.65 -4.82 -5.49
C CYS A 153 11.57 -6.33 -5.78
N PRO A 154 12.69 -7.09 -5.73
CA PRO A 154 12.73 -8.50 -6.13
C PRO A 154 11.83 -9.42 -5.30
N LYS A 155 11.41 -9.00 -4.11
CA LYS A 155 10.47 -9.77 -3.29
C LYS A 155 9.04 -9.71 -3.82
N ILE A 156 8.65 -8.57 -4.39
CA ILE A 156 7.32 -8.37 -4.99
C ILE A 156 7.19 -9.23 -6.24
N THR A 157 8.16 -9.14 -7.16
CA THR A 157 8.15 -9.95 -8.39
C THR A 157 8.22 -11.44 -8.10
N LYS A 158 9.10 -11.88 -7.20
CA LYS A 158 9.18 -13.28 -6.78
C LYS A 158 7.89 -13.78 -6.15
N GLY A 159 7.23 -12.97 -5.32
CA GLY A 159 5.96 -13.30 -4.69
C GLY A 159 4.87 -13.53 -5.74
N MET A 160 4.77 -12.64 -6.73
CA MET A 160 3.83 -12.74 -7.83
C MET A 160 4.11 -13.96 -8.72
N GLU A 161 5.36 -14.18 -9.14
CA GLU A 161 5.76 -15.32 -9.97
C GLU A 161 5.51 -16.66 -9.28
N SER A 162 5.79 -16.75 -7.99
CA SER A 162 5.57 -17.97 -7.21
C SER A 162 4.10 -18.35 -7.08
N ALA A 163 3.19 -17.38 -7.22
CA ALA A 163 1.75 -17.58 -7.17
C ALA A 163 1.13 -17.84 -8.56
N ALA A 164 1.87 -17.59 -9.64
CA ALA A 164 1.45 -17.91 -10.99
C ALA A 164 1.43 -19.44 -11.19
N LYS A 165 0.36 -19.96 -11.84
CA LYS A 165 0.17 -21.40 -12.06
C LYS A 165 0.47 -21.85 -13.49
N GLY A 166 0.79 -20.90 -14.36
CA GLY A 166 1.00 -21.16 -15.78
C GLY A 166 1.40 -19.90 -16.53
N ASP A 167 0.87 -19.73 -17.72
CA ASP A 167 1.11 -18.56 -18.58
C ASP A 167 -0.06 -17.57 -18.48
N GLU A 168 -0.39 -17.16 -17.24
CA GLU A 168 -1.44 -16.17 -17.02
C GLU A 168 -1.05 -14.83 -17.65
N ARG A 169 -1.89 -14.38 -18.58
CA ARG A 169 -1.73 -13.07 -19.23
C ARG A 169 -2.33 -11.93 -18.42
N ILE A 170 -3.22 -12.24 -17.48
CA ILE A 170 -3.86 -11.32 -16.57
C ILE A 170 -3.51 -11.77 -15.15
N ALA A 171 -3.13 -10.83 -14.30
CA ALA A 171 -2.79 -11.12 -12.91
C ALA A 171 -4.01 -11.66 -12.16
N THR A 172 -3.82 -12.81 -11.52
CA THR A 172 -4.87 -13.46 -10.73
C THR A 172 -4.90 -12.92 -9.29
N PRO A 173 -6.00 -13.11 -8.55
CA PRO A 173 -6.04 -12.78 -7.11
C PRO A 173 -4.91 -13.41 -6.31
N ALA A 174 -4.48 -14.62 -6.64
CA ALA A 174 -3.36 -15.28 -5.97
C ALA A 174 -2.03 -14.56 -6.25
N MET A 175 -1.81 -14.12 -7.49
CA MET A 175 -0.62 -13.35 -7.88
C MET A 175 -0.60 -11.97 -7.21
N MET A 176 -1.75 -11.29 -7.12
CA MET A 176 -1.89 -10.03 -6.38
C MET A 176 -1.51 -10.21 -4.89
N ARG A 177 -1.99 -11.29 -4.25
CA ARG A 177 -1.58 -11.65 -2.89
C ARG A 177 -0.09 -11.89 -2.77
N GLY A 178 0.50 -12.61 -3.72
CA GLY A 178 1.93 -12.89 -3.74
C GLY A 178 2.79 -11.61 -3.81
N ALA A 179 2.40 -10.65 -4.64
CA ALA A 179 3.05 -9.34 -4.72
C ALA A 179 2.87 -8.53 -3.42
N PHE A 180 1.65 -8.47 -2.90
CA PHE A 180 1.32 -7.83 -1.63
C PHE A 180 2.16 -8.40 -0.47
N ASP A 181 2.29 -9.73 -0.37
CA ASP A 181 3.12 -10.39 0.63
C ASP A 181 4.61 -10.09 0.42
N GLY A 182 5.05 -9.97 -0.83
CA GLY A 182 6.40 -9.58 -1.20
C GLY A 182 6.78 -8.20 -0.68
N TRP A 183 5.85 -7.25 -0.67
CA TRP A 183 6.06 -5.92 -0.11
C TRP A 183 6.44 -5.99 1.38
N TYR A 184 5.75 -6.78 2.18
CA TYR A 184 6.04 -6.97 3.61
C TYR A 184 7.38 -7.68 3.90
N GLN A 185 8.03 -8.26 2.90
CA GLN A 185 9.38 -8.82 3.02
C GLN A 185 10.47 -7.77 2.77
N ASN A 186 10.12 -6.55 2.38
CA ASN A 186 11.04 -5.43 2.17
C ASN A 186 11.11 -4.54 3.43
N LYS A 187 11.94 -4.95 4.40
CA LYS A 187 12.08 -4.23 5.68
C LYS A 187 12.44 -2.76 5.52
N PRO A 188 13.40 -2.33 4.68
CA PRO A 188 13.71 -0.92 4.50
C PRO A 188 12.49 -0.08 4.06
N MET A 189 11.64 -0.64 3.19
CA MET A 189 10.41 0.04 2.77
C MET A 189 9.40 0.13 3.92
N MET A 190 9.17 -0.97 4.64
CA MET A 190 8.31 -0.97 5.83
C MET A 190 8.76 0.08 6.87
N ASP A 191 10.07 0.24 7.07
CA ASP A 191 10.63 1.20 8.03
C ASP A 191 10.35 2.66 7.64
N ILE A 192 10.26 2.99 6.34
CA ILE A 192 9.92 4.34 5.87
C ILE A 192 8.48 4.69 6.30
N TYR A 193 7.53 3.81 6.03
CA TYR A 193 6.12 4.02 6.39
C TYR A 193 5.90 3.97 7.89
N GLU A 194 6.65 3.15 8.61
CA GLU A 194 6.70 3.07 10.07
C GLU A 194 7.10 4.42 10.70
N LYS A 195 8.17 5.02 10.20
CA LYS A 195 8.65 6.34 10.67
C LYS A 195 7.61 7.43 10.41
N ASN A 196 7.02 7.46 9.22
CA ASN A 196 6.01 8.46 8.87
C ASN A 196 4.82 8.39 9.83
N VAL A 197 4.25 7.19 10.06
CA VAL A 197 3.10 7.00 10.94
C VAL A 197 3.41 7.35 12.39
N VAL A 198 4.49 6.82 12.95
CA VAL A 198 4.74 6.96 14.39
C VAL A 198 5.44 8.28 14.71
N PHE A 199 6.44 8.69 13.92
CA PHE A 199 7.18 9.90 14.20
C PHE A 199 6.44 11.17 13.78
N ASN A 200 5.91 11.20 12.57
CA ASN A 200 5.28 12.41 12.05
C ASN A 200 3.82 12.52 12.48
N ASP A 201 3.02 11.47 12.27
CA ASP A 201 1.59 11.55 12.46
C ASP A 201 1.19 11.44 13.93
N ALA A 202 1.65 10.42 14.65
CA ALA A 202 1.24 10.22 16.04
C ALA A 202 1.70 11.37 16.95
N LEU A 203 2.94 11.87 16.78
CA LEU A 203 3.45 13.01 17.54
C LEU A 203 2.73 14.30 17.14
N SER A 204 2.61 14.58 15.83
CA SER A 204 1.93 15.77 15.32
C SER A 204 0.49 15.84 15.79
N ASN A 205 -0.25 14.75 15.68
CA ASN A 205 -1.63 14.64 16.14
C ASN A 205 -1.75 14.82 17.66
N SER A 206 -0.81 14.27 18.45
CA SER A 206 -0.80 14.45 19.91
C SER A 206 -0.53 15.91 20.31
N LEU A 207 0.39 16.58 19.62
CA LEU A 207 0.67 18.01 19.82
C LEU A 207 -0.51 18.89 19.41
N GLN A 208 -1.18 18.55 18.31
CA GLN A 208 -2.36 19.27 17.86
C GLN A 208 -3.51 19.13 18.87
N GLU A 209 -3.84 17.89 19.29
CA GLU A 209 -4.89 17.63 20.29
C GLU A 209 -4.63 18.39 21.60
N HIS A 210 -3.37 18.47 22.03
CA HIS A 210 -3.02 19.22 23.24
C HIS A 210 -3.26 20.74 23.11
N ARG A 211 -3.16 21.30 21.89
CA ARG A 211 -3.35 22.74 21.64
C ARG A 211 -4.82 23.12 21.42
N GLU A 212 -5.67 22.19 21.06
CA GLU A 212 -7.05 22.45 20.74
C GLU A 212 -7.91 22.55 22.02
N ALA A 213 -8.79 23.56 22.07
CA ALA A 213 -9.72 23.76 23.18
C ALA A 213 -10.80 22.66 23.26
N LYS A 214 -11.05 21.96 22.16
CA LYS A 214 -11.91 20.76 22.07
C LYS A 214 -11.05 19.61 21.60
N PRO A 215 -10.95 18.52 22.39
CA PRO A 215 -10.22 17.33 21.96
C PRO A 215 -10.79 16.83 20.64
N ALA A 216 -9.97 16.77 19.62
CA ALA A 216 -10.33 16.10 18.38
C ALA A 216 -10.44 14.59 18.61
N ASP A 217 -11.05 13.87 17.64
CA ASP A 217 -11.25 12.42 17.75
C ASP A 217 -9.97 11.64 17.38
N PHE A 218 -8.82 12.05 17.94
CA PHE A 218 -7.54 11.39 17.71
C PHE A 218 -7.45 10.06 18.47
N PHE A 219 -6.94 9.02 17.80
CA PHE A 219 -6.69 7.69 18.37
C PHE A 219 -7.90 7.05 19.07
N LYS A 220 -9.11 7.29 18.57
CA LYS A 220 -10.34 6.80 19.17
C LYS A 220 -10.98 5.62 18.44
N ARG A 221 -10.63 5.45 17.16
CA ARG A 221 -11.22 4.43 16.29
C ARG A 221 -10.27 3.26 16.07
N GLU A 222 -10.77 2.07 16.25
CA GLU A 222 -10.15 0.85 15.73
C GLU A 222 -10.80 0.48 14.38
N MET A 223 -10.01 -0.10 13.50
CA MET A 223 -10.49 -0.62 12.22
C MET A 223 -9.96 -2.04 12.03
N SER A 224 -10.85 -2.97 11.76
CA SER A 224 -10.48 -4.36 11.56
C SER A 224 -9.71 -4.57 10.25
N SER A 225 -8.90 -5.64 10.22
CA SER A 225 -8.23 -6.08 8.99
C SER A 225 -9.22 -6.29 7.85
N ALA A 226 -10.37 -6.92 8.16
CA ALA A 226 -11.43 -7.20 7.19
C ALA A 226 -12.01 -5.91 6.57
N GLU A 227 -12.26 -4.87 7.36
CA GLU A 227 -12.72 -3.57 6.85
C GLU A 227 -11.68 -2.97 5.90
N MET A 228 -10.40 -2.95 6.30
CA MET A 228 -9.30 -2.40 5.49
C MET A 228 -9.18 -3.12 4.15
N VAL A 229 -8.99 -4.45 4.13
CA VAL A 229 -8.78 -5.18 2.88
C VAL A 229 -10.02 -5.16 1.98
N ASN A 230 -11.23 -5.17 2.54
CA ASN A 230 -12.46 -5.04 1.76
C ASN A 230 -12.65 -3.63 1.19
N MET A 231 -12.09 -2.61 1.80
CA MET A 231 -12.16 -1.25 1.30
C MET A 231 -11.34 -1.10 0.00
N PHE A 232 -10.08 -1.50 -0.01
CA PHE A 232 -9.18 -1.18 -1.10
C PHE A 232 -8.50 -2.36 -1.82
N CYS A 233 -8.30 -3.54 -1.21
CA CYS A 233 -7.66 -4.69 -1.86
C CYS A 233 -8.58 -5.38 -2.89
N LYS A 234 -8.93 -4.69 -3.97
CA LYS A 234 -9.88 -5.19 -4.98
C LYS A 234 -9.19 -5.41 -6.33
N ASP A 235 -9.58 -6.50 -7.00
CA ASP A 235 -9.23 -6.77 -8.38
C ASP A 235 -10.04 -5.89 -9.36
N THR A 236 -9.83 -6.04 -10.65
CA THR A 236 -10.52 -5.30 -11.72
C THR A 236 -12.02 -5.56 -11.77
N ALA A 237 -12.49 -6.68 -11.21
CA ALA A 237 -13.91 -6.99 -11.07
C ALA A 237 -14.53 -6.42 -9.78
N GLY A 238 -13.75 -5.65 -8.99
CA GLY A 238 -14.19 -5.09 -7.72
C GLY A 238 -14.26 -6.08 -6.57
N LYS A 239 -13.77 -7.33 -6.76
CA LYS A 239 -13.77 -8.36 -5.73
C LYS A 239 -12.50 -8.26 -4.88
N CYS A 240 -12.67 -8.34 -3.56
CA CYS A 240 -11.53 -8.36 -2.64
C CYS A 240 -10.69 -9.64 -2.86
N TYR A 241 -9.40 -9.46 -3.19
CA TYR A 241 -8.50 -10.61 -3.39
C TYR A 241 -8.02 -11.23 -2.07
N TRP A 242 -8.38 -10.65 -0.91
CA TRP A 242 -8.20 -11.19 0.43
C TRP A 242 -9.49 -11.71 1.06
N ALA A 243 -10.58 -11.89 0.29
CA ALA A 243 -11.91 -12.25 0.84
C ALA A 243 -11.92 -13.58 1.60
N ASP A 244 -11.06 -14.52 1.23
CA ASP A 244 -10.87 -15.82 1.91
C ASP A 244 -9.96 -15.76 3.14
N LYS A 245 -9.26 -14.64 3.35
CA LYS A 245 -8.35 -14.41 4.47
C LYS A 245 -8.43 -12.96 4.96
N PRO A 246 -9.60 -12.50 5.43
CA PRO A 246 -9.83 -11.07 5.74
C PRO A 246 -8.99 -10.56 6.93
N ASP A 247 -8.51 -11.45 7.79
CA ASP A 247 -7.67 -11.09 8.96
C ASP A 247 -6.17 -11.01 8.66
N VAL A 248 -5.80 -11.03 7.39
CA VAL A 248 -4.40 -11.08 6.93
C VAL A 248 -3.52 -9.99 7.53
N LEU A 249 -4.03 -8.78 7.78
CA LEU A 249 -3.26 -7.67 8.35
C LEU A 249 -2.94 -7.85 9.84
N ASN A 250 -3.57 -8.81 10.52
CA ASN A 250 -3.29 -9.15 11.90
C ASN A 250 -2.20 -10.22 12.05
N GLU A 251 -1.62 -10.72 10.94
CA GLU A 251 -0.52 -11.66 11.00
C GLU A 251 0.70 -11.04 11.71
N PRO A 252 1.36 -11.77 12.61
CA PRO A 252 2.49 -11.23 13.38
C PRO A 252 3.60 -10.62 12.53
N ALA A 253 3.87 -11.19 11.36
CA ALA A 253 4.89 -10.68 10.43
C ALA A 253 4.57 -9.27 9.91
N ARG A 254 3.28 -8.88 9.85
CA ARG A 254 2.82 -7.57 9.38
C ARG A 254 2.73 -6.51 10.47
N LEU A 255 2.75 -6.95 11.73
CA LEU A 255 2.71 -6.12 12.92
C LEU A 255 4.10 -5.87 13.53
N GLN A 256 5.16 -6.29 12.83
CA GLN A 256 6.53 -6.07 13.28
C GLN A 256 6.97 -4.63 13.04
N ILE A 257 7.66 -4.04 14.02
CA ILE A 257 8.29 -2.72 13.96
C ILE A 257 9.72 -2.77 14.50
N ASN A 258 10.53 -1.77 14.21
CA ASN A 258 11.86 -1.68 14.81
C ASN A 258 11.80 -1.19 16.27
N GLN A 259 12.88 -1.43 17.03
CA GLN A 259 12.91 -1.07 18.45
C GLN A 259 12.77 0.44 18.66
N ASN A 260 13.42 1.26 17.82
CA ASN A 260 13.34 2.71 17.96
C ASN A 260 11.91 3.23 17.77
N THR A 261 11.16 2.67 16.82
CA THR A 261 9.75 3.01 16.58
C THR A 261 8.88 2.60 17.77
N MET A 262 9.13 1.42 18.36
CA MET A 262 8.43 0.99 19.57
C MET A 262 8.69 1.93 20.74
N ASP A 263 9.94 2.32 20.96
CA ASP A 263 10.31 3.21 22.05
C ASP A 263 9.75 4.63 21.84
N PHE A 264 9.69 5.07 20.58
CA PHE A 264 9.05 6.34 20.25
C PHE A 264 7.54 6.31 20.48
N ALA A 265 6.84 5.23 20.12
CA ALA A 265 5.41 5.07 20.40
C ALA A 265 5.11 5.14 21.91
N LYS A 266 6.00 4.55 22.75
CA LYS A 266 5.93 4.70 24.21
C LYS A 266 6.07 6.15 24.66
N SER A 267 7.09 6.86 24.13
CA SER A 267 7.33 8.28 24.47
C SER A 267 6.17 9.18 24.07
N VAL A 268 5.52 8.92 22.91
CA VAL A 268 4.28 9.63 22.53
C VAL A 268 3.17 9.39 23.56
N ASN A 269 3.00 8.16 24.05
CA ASN A 269 2.02 7.86 25.07
C ASN A 269 2.35 8.46 26.45
N GLU A 270 3.61 8.52 26.83
CA GLU A 270 4.05 9.23 28.04
C GLU A 270 3.73 10.72 27.96
N PHE A 271 4.00 11.37 26.81
CA PHE A 271 3.58 12.75 26.56
C PHE A 271 2.05 12.91 26.68
N ARG A 272 1.27 12.00 26.07
CA ARG A 272 -0.19 12.05 26.12
C ARG A 272 -0.70 11.93 27.57
N ALA A 273 -0.13 11.01 28.35
CA ALA A 273 -0.47 10.85 29.78
C ALA A 273 -0.15 12.10 30.58
N ASP A 274 1.04 12.72 30.41
CA ASP A 274 1.44 13.98 31.06
C ASP A 274 0.45 15.12 30.74
N LYS A 275 -0.03 15.19 29.50
CA LYS A 275 -1.00 16.20 29.05
C LYS A 275 -2.47 15.80 29.32
N LYS A 276 -2.72 14.72 30.04
CA LYS A 276 -4.07 14.18 30.35
C LYS A 276 -4.92 13.87 29.10
N LEU A 277 -4.25 13.55 27.99
CA LEU A 277 -4.88 13.06 26.77
C LEU A 277 -5.12 11.55 26.86
N LYS A 278 -6.07 11.04 26.07
CA LYS A 278 -6.30 9.58 26.00
C LYS A 278 -5.04 8.87 25.51
N VAL A 279 -4.53 7.94 26.30
CA VAL A 279 -3.41 7.08 25.90
C VAL A 279 -3.87 6.04 24.89
N ASP A 280 -3.08 5.83 23.85
CA ASP A 280 -3.33 4.76 22.89
C ASP A 280 -2.52 3.52 23.29
N THR A 281 -3.20 2.46 23.69
CA THR A 281 -2.58 1.20 24.11
C THR A 281 -2.45 0.18 22.97
N SER A 282 -2.94 0.49 21.79
CA SER A 282 -2.94 -0.43 20.64
C SER A 282 -1.52 -0.80 20.17
N TYR A 283 -0.54 0.07 20.40
CA TYR A 283 0.86 -0.21 20.07
C TYR A 283 1.42 -1.43 20.83
N ASN A 284 0.78 -1.87 21.93
CA ASN A 284 1.18 -3.08 22.66
C ASN A 284 0.94 -4.37 21.85
N ASP A 285 0.14 -4.30 20.80
CA ASP A 285 -0.09 -5.42 19.87
C ASP A 285 0.97 -5.49 18.77
N LEU A 286 1.88 -4.53 18.72
CA LEU A 286 3.00 -4.51 17.78
C LEU A 286 4.20 -5.28 18.35
N TYR A 287 5.03 -5.85 17.46
CA TYR A 287 6.18 -6.67 17.84
C TYR A 287 7.47 -6.04 17.34
N VAL A 288 8.51 -6.09 18.15
CA VAL A 288 9.84 -5.71 17.68
C VAL A 288 10.39 -6.82 16.78
N TYR A 289 11.05 -6.45 15.67
CA TYR A 289 11.67 -7.42 14.76
C TYR A 289 12.53 -8.45 15.53
N GLY A 290 12.28 -9.71 15.24
CA GLY A 290 12.99 -10.83 15.86
C GLY A 290 12.45 -11.26 17.23
N THR A 291 11.39 -10.63 17.76
CA THR A 291 10.70 -11.09 18.97
C THR A 291 9.47 -11.91 18.61
N ALA A 292 9.22 -12.99 19.36
CA ALA A 292 7.99 -13.77 19.21
C ALA A 292 6.78 -12.98 19.77
N PRO A 293 5.59 -13.09 19.16
CA PRO A 293 4.38 -12.46 19.68
C PRO A 293 4.05 -12.98 21.08
N LYS A 294 3.93 -12.08 22.06
CA LYS A 294 3.55 -12.44 23.43
C LYS A 294 2.18 -13.14 23.52
N THR A 295 1.32 -12.94 22.52
CA THR A 295 -0.03 -13.54 22.42
C THR A 295 -0.04 -14.97 21.86
N ALA A 296 0.97 -15.38 21.11
CA ALA A 296 1.06 -16.76 20.60
C ALA A 296 1.19 -17.80 21.75
N GLU A 297 1.89 -17.45 22.83
CA GLU A 297 1.98 -18.29 24.01
C GLU A 297 0.64 -18.41 24.78
N LYS A 298 -0.14 -17.31 24.87
CA LYS A 298 -1.45 -17.35 25.55
C LYS A 298 -2.48 -18.14 24.77
N SER A 299 -2.52 -18.03 23.43
CA SER A 299 -3.49 -18.78 22.61
C SER A 299 -3.12 -20.26 22.51
N ALA A 300 -1.82 -20.60 22.40
CA ALA A 300 -1.35 -21.98 22.40
C ALA A 300 -1.61 -22.66 23.77
N ASN A 301 -1.35 -21.96 24.88
CA ASN A 301 -1.62 -22.45 26.21
C ASN A 301 -3.12 -22.53 26.51
N SER A 302 -3.94 -21.60 25.99
CA SER A 302 -5.40 -21.65 26.09
C SER A 302 -6.00 -22.82 25.29
N ALA A 303 -5.54 -23.04 24.06
CA ALA A 303 -5.98 -24.16 23.24
C ALA A 303 -5.52 -25.52 23.82
N ALA A 304 -4.30 -25.62 24.33
CA ALA A 304 -3.79 -26.81 25.00
C ALA A 304 -4.53 -27.07 26.33
N PHE A 305 -4.84 -26.03 27.09
CA PHE A 305 -5.62 -26.13 28.31
C PHE A 305 -7.07 -26.55 28.03
N GLN A 306 -7.73 -25.99 27.02
CA GLN A 306 -9.07 -26.39 26.62
C GLN A 306 -9.11 -27.83 26.09
N ALA A 307 -8.09 -28.26 25.31
CA ALA A 307 -7.96 -29.62 24.85
C ALA A 307 -7.73 -30.62 26.02
N ALA A 308 -6.95 -30.23 27.02
CA ALA A 308 -6.73 -31.03 28.23
C ALA A 308 -8.00 -31.17 29.10
N VAL A 309 -8.79 -30.10 29.21
CA VAL A 309 -10.07 -30.09 29.91
C VAL A 309 -11.11 -30.94 29.18
N ALA A 310 -11.15 -30.87 27.85
CA ALA A 310 -12.04 -31.69 27.02
C ALA A 310 -11.72 -33.19 27.16
N ARG A 311 -10.44 -33.56 27.14
CA ARG A 311 -10.00 -34.96 27.34
C ARG A 311 -10.38 -35.52 28.73
N LYS A 312 -10.32 -34.67 29.76
CA LYS A 312 -10.71 -35.08 31.14
C LYS A 312 -12.22 -35.26 31.33
N LYS A 313 -13.07 -34.64 30.50
CA LYS A 313 -14.53 -34.81 30.46
C LYS A 313 -14.98 -36.06 29.71
N LEU A 314 -14.14 -36.60 28.83
CA LEU A 314 -14.44 -37.82 28.06
C LEU A 314 -13.93 -39.11 28.73
N SER A 315 -13.22 -39.00 29.88
CA SER A 315 -12.70 -40.10 30.65
C SER A 315 -13.42 -40.29 31.99
N ARG A 316 -14.60 -39.75 32.14
CA ARG A 316 -15.58 -40.00 33.20
C ARG A 316 -16.91 -40.40 32.56
#